data_177c846799818f55a260beb7b23b7a74
#
_entry.id   177c846799818f55a260beb7b23b7a74
#
_cell.length_a   1.000
_cell.length_b   1.000
_cell.length_c   1.000
_cell.angle_alpha   90.00
_cell.angle_beta   90.00
_cell.angle_gamma   90.00
#
_symmetry.space_group_name_H-M   'P 1'
#
loop_
_entity.id
_entity.type
_entity.pdbx_description
1 polymer ?
#
loop_
_entity_poly.entity_id
_entity_poly.type
_entity_poly.pdbx_seq_one_letter_code
_entity_poly.pdbx_strand_id
1 'polypeptide(L)'
;KIFLILNKIDKIKKELLLKAIKYYSSEKIFDEIFPVSSLTGEGIDNLLEHSKKFTSKNIKKYQSKTPVNIKKKLFYAEVTREKILDKVHKEIPYQCRVITEKITKFESQIKIHQSIEVRRKSHKNIIIGNKGLMLKEIGLASRKEIAKYENKKIHLFLFVKLNSNKS
;
A
#
# COMPACT_ATOMS: atom_id res chain seq x y z
N LYS A 1 9.31 -21.18 13.39
CA LYS A 1 10.34 -20.14 13.33
C LYS A 1 9.67 -18.76 13.46
N ILE A 2 10.26 -17.90 14.30
CA ILE A 2 9.80 -16.53 14.53
C ILE A 2 10.91 -15.58 14.07
N PHE A 3 10.62 -14.75 13.07
CA PHE A 3 11.54 -13.74 12.57
C PHE A 3 11.11 -12.35 13.03
N LEU A 4 12.05 -11.58 13.55
CA LEU A 4 11.84 -10.16 13.84
C LEU A 4 12.33 -9.34 12.66
N ILE A 5 11.46 -8.50 12.10
CA ILE A 5 11.82 -7.59 11.01
C ILE A 5 11.87 -6.17 11.55
N LEU A 6 13.08 -5.59 11.58
CA LEU A 6 13.30 -4.19 11.93
C LEU A 6 13.30 -3.36 10.65
N ASN A 7 12.14 -2.77 10.33
CA ASN A 7 11.97 -1.98 9.10
C ASN A 7 12.33 -0.51 9.29
N LYS A 8 12.54 0.19 8.16
CA LYS A 8 12.88 1.63 8.07
C LYS A 8 14.28 1.95 8.61
N ILE A 9 15.25 1.06 8.38
CA ILE A 9 16.65 1.29 8.80
C ILE A 9 17.28 2.51 8.09
N ASP A 10 16.73 2.92 6.96
CA ASP A 10 17.08 4.17 6.25
C ASP A 10 16.83 5.43 7.07
N LYS A 11 16.02 5.37 8.13
CA LYS A 11 15.66 6.52 8.98
C LYS A 11 16.41 6.60 10.30
N ILE A 12 17.23 5.62 10.61
CA ILE A 12 17.94 5.56 11.91
C ILE A 12 19.43 5.45 11.73
N LYS A 13 20.20 5.94 12.70
CA LYS A 13 21.66 5.79 12.73
C LYS A 13 22.03 4.33 13.00
N LYS A 14 23.12 3.87 12.37
CA LYS A 14 23.62 2.49 12.51
C LYS A 14 23.87 2.07 13.95
N GLU A 15 24.32 2.98 14.81
CA GLU A 15 24.54 2.72 16.24
C GLU A 15 23.24 2.37 17.00
N LEU A 16 22.13 3.06 16.67
CA LEU A 16 20.81 2.77 17.24
C LEU A 16 20.26 1.44 16.75
N LEU A 17 20.49 1.13 15.46
CA LEU A 17 20.11 -0.16 14.89
C LEU A 17 20.84 -1.31 15.61
N LEU A 18 22.17 -1.18 15.83
CA LEU A 18 22.96 -2.19 16.52
C LEU A 18 22.49 -2.39 17.98
N LYS A 19 22.15 -1.29 18.68
CA LYS A 19 21.56 -1.38 20.03
C LYS A 19 20.23 -2.14 20.04
N ALA A 20 19.35 -1.85 19.06
CA ALA A 20 18.07 -2.54 18.93
C ALA A 20 18.26 -4.04 18.64
N ILE A 21 19.15 -4.38 17.70
CA ILE A 21 19.47 -5.78 17.38
C ILE A 21 19.99 -6.50 18.62
N LYS A 22 20.93 -5.90 19.36
CA LYS A 22 21.49 -6.49 20.59
C LYS A 22 20.40 -6.72 21.64
N TYR A 23 19.52 -5.75 21.85
CA TYR A 23 18.40 -5.84 22.80
C TYR A 23 17.47 -7.01 22.43
N TYR A 24 16.98 -7.06 21.20
CA TYR A 24 16.05 -8.13 20.79
C TYR A 24 16.72 -9.51 20.69
N SER A 25 18.02 -9.58 20.42
CA SER A 25 18.76 -10.84 20.44
C SER A 25 18.89 -11.42 21.85
N SER A 26 18.93 -10.58 22.89
CA SER A 26 19.00 -11.03 24.28
C SER A 26 17.70 -11.66 24.79
N GLU A 27 16.56 -11.31 24.20
CA GLU A 27 15.24 -11.84 24.57
C GLU A 27 15.05 -13.33 24.21
N LYS A 28 15.87 -13.89 23.31
CA LYS A 28 15.84 -15.30 22.86
C LYS A 28 14.47 -15.79 22.33
N ILE A 29 13.58 -14.85 21.97
CA ILE A 29 12.24 -15.14 21.42
C ILE A 29 12.30 -15.35 19.92
N PHE A 30 13.23 -14.65 19.25
CA PHE A 30 13.34 -14.65 17.80
C PHE A 30 14.43 -15.59 17.33
N ASP A 31 14.14 -16.43 16.35
CA ASP A 31 15.14 -17.29 15.72
C ASP A 31 16.15 -16.47 14.91
N GLU A 32 15.69 -15.40 14.23
CA GLU A 32 16.53 -14.51 13.44
C GLU A 32 15.96 -13.07 13.44
N ILE A 33 16.85 -12.09 13.24
CA ILE A 33 16.49 -10.66 13.18
C ILE A 33 16.95 -10.11 11.84
N PHE A 34 16.02 -9.53 11.06
CA PHE A 34 16.27 -8.94 9.75
C PHE A 34 16.12 -7.43 9.80
N PRO A 35 17.22 -6.67 9.79
CA PRO A 35 17.17 -5.25 9.55
C PRO A 35 16.92 -4.99 8.05
N VAL A 36 15.87 -4.24 7.73
CA VAL A 36 15.47 -3.98 6.35
C VAL A 36 15.03 -2.53 6.14
N SER A 37 15.09 -2.07 4.91
CA SER A 37 14.37 -0.89 4.45
C SER A 37 13.48 -1.26 3.27
N SER A 38 12.18 -1.26 3.48
CA SER A 38 11.23 -1.48 2.38
C SER A 38 11.24 -0.35 1.35
N LEU A 39 11.80 0.82 1.70
CA LEU A 39 11.92 1.96 0.80
C LEU A 39 13.10 1.80 -0.18
N THR A 40 14.27 1.42 0.35
CA THR A 40 15.51 1.30 -0.43
C THR A 40 15.74 -0.10 -0.98
N GLY A 41 15.06 -1.12 -0.43
CA GLY A 41 15.29 -2.52 -0.73
C GLY A 41 16.40 -3.17 0.09
N GLU A 42 17.12 -2.42 0.92
CA GLU A 42 18.21 -2.93 1.75
C GLU A 42 17.72 -4.06 2.67
N GLY A 43 18.43 -5.19 2.68
CA GLY A 43 18.12 -6.36 3.50
C GLY A 43 16.93 -7.22 3.04
N ILE A 44 16.16 -6.78 2.04
CA ILE A 44 14.96 -7.51 1.57
C ILE A 44 15.32 -8.83 0.92
N ASP A 45 16.36 -8.88 0.09
CA ASP A 45 16.77 -10.11 -0.59
C ASP A 45 17.20 -11.19 0.42
N ASN A 46 17.96 -10.81 1.43
CA ASN A 46 18.37 -11.71 2.51
C ASN A 46 17.16 -12.27 3.27
N LEU A 47 16.20 -11.42 3.64
CA LEU A 47 14.95 -11.85 4.26
C LEU A 47 14.18 -12.85 3.38
N LEU A 48 14.08 -12.58 2.08
CA LEU A 48 13.37 -13.44 1.13
C LEU A 48 14.08 -14.79 0.96
N GLU A 49 15.40 -14.82 0.83
CA GLU A 49 16.17 -16.07 0.71
C GLU A 49 16.03 -16.94 1.95
N HIS A 50 16.14 -16.35 3.14
CA HIS A 50 15.91 -17.07 4.39
C HIS A 50 14.47 -17.59 4.51
N SER A 51 13.48 -16.76 4.19
CA SER A 51 12.08 -17.15 4.23
C SER A 51 11.74 -18.31 3.30
N LYS A 52 12.37 -18.38 2.12
CA LYS A 52 12.19 -19.49 1.16
C LYS A 52 12.53 -20.85 1.75
N LYS A 53 13.52 -20.95 2.64
CA LYS A 53 13.95 -22.20 3.27
C LYS A 53 12.84 -22.82 4.13
N PHE A 54 11.91 -22.01 4.61
CA PHE A 54 10.81 -22.42 5.50
C PHE A 54 9.45 -22.48 4.79
N THR A 55 9.41 -22.17 3.49
CA THR A 55 8.18 -22.30 2.71
C THR A 55 8.04 -23.71 2.15
N SER A 56 6.88 -24.33 2.39
CA SER A 56 6.56 -25.64 1.81
C SER A 56 6.39 -25.55 0.30
N LYS A 57 7.10 -26.38 -0.47
CA LYS A 57 7.00 -26.44 -1.94
C LYS A 57 5.61 -26.85 -2.44
N ASN A 58 4.76 -27.45 -1.60
CA ASN A 58 3.54 -28.14 -2.03
C ASN A 58 2.22 -27.47 -1.63
N ILE A 59 2.24 -26.36 -0.91
CA ILE A 59 0.99 -25.72 -0.52
C ILE A 59 0.75 -24.47 -1.38
N LYS A 60 0.13 -24.66 -2.54
CA LYS A 60 -0.57 -23.58 -3.23
C LYS A 60 -1.83 -23.23 -2.41
N LYS A 61 -1.66 -22.47 -1.35
CA LYS A 61 -2.77 -21.95 -0.51
C LYS A 61 -3.80 -21.13 -1.29
N TYR A 62 -3.39 -20.63 -2.44
CA TYR A 62 -4.26 -19.90 -3.38
C TYR A 62 -4.29 -20.69 -4.69
N GLN A 63 -5.46 -21.26 -4.98
CA GLN A 63 -5.71 -21.82 -6.30
C GLN A 63 -5.57 -20.70 -7.33
N SER A 64 -4.99 -21.01 -8.50
CA SER A 64 -4.84 -20.06 -9.62
C SER A 64 -6.17 -19.47 -10.11
N LYS A 65 -7.29 -20.06 -9.68
CA LYS A 65 -8.67 -19.61 -9.95
C LYS A 65 -9.21 -18.53 -8.99
N THR A 66 -8.41 -18.04 -8.02
CA THR A 66 -8.86 -16.87 -7.24
C THR A 66 -9.11 -15.72 -8.20
N PRO A 67 -10.30 -15.09 -8.20
CA PRO A 67 -10.62 -14.07 -9.18
C PRO A 67 -9.56 -12.97 -9.18
N VAL A 68 -8.77 -12.90 -10.24
CA VAL A 68 -7.69 -11.90 -10.42
C VAL A 68 -8.23 -10.47 -10.19
N ASN A 69 -9.53 -10.28 -10.46
CA ASN A 69 -10.21 -9.01 -10.28
C ASN A 69 -10.30 -8.51 -8.83
N ILE A 70 -10.43 -9.41 -7.84
CA ILE A 70 -10.49 -9.01 -6.42
C ILE A 70 -9.11 -8.48 -5.99
N LYS A 71 -8.05 -9.18 -6.36
CA LYS A 71 -6.68 -8.73 -6.08
C LYS A 71 -6.34 -7.41 -6.78
N LYS A 72 -6.73 -7.26 -8.05
CA LYS A 72 -6.51 -6.01 -8.79
C LYS A 72 -7.32 -4.84 -8.24
N LYS A 73 -8.56 -5.05 -7.83
CA LYS A 73 -9.38 -4.01 -7.17
C LYS A 73 -8.68 -3.48 -5.91
N LEU A 74 -8.21 -4.40 -5.06
CA LEU A 74 -7.50 -4.03 -3.84
C LEU A 74 -6.19 -3.29 -4.16
N PHE A 75 -5.39 -3.82 -5.09
CA PHE A 75 -4.13 -3.19 -5.51
C PHE A 75 -4.34 -1.75 -5.99
N TYR A 76 -5.30 -1.51 -6.89
CA TYR A 76 -5.57 -0.15 -7.39
C TYR A 76 -6.07 0.79 -6.29
N ALA A 77 -6.86 0.27 -5.34
CA ALA A 77 -7.31 1.04 -4.19
C ALA A 77 -6.12 1.44 -3.29
N GLU A 78 -5.19 0.52 -3.03
CA GLU A 78 -4.00 0.80 -2.23
C GLU A 78 -3.04 1.79 -2.91
N VAL A 79 -2.84 1.70 -4.23
CA VAL A 79 -2.06 2.70 -4.96
C VAL A 79 -2.66 4.10 -4.79
N THR A 80 -3.98 4.23 -4.90
CA THR A 80 -4.63 5.54 -4.71
C THR A 80 -4.55 5.99 -3.25
N ARG A 81 -4.68 5.07 -2.28
CA ARG A 81 -4.54 5.38 -0.86
C ARG A 81 -3.14 5.86 -0.51
N GLU A 82 -2.11 5.26 -1.09
CA GLU A 82 -0.71 5.72 -0.96
C GLU A 82 -0.56 7.17 -1.46
N LYS A 83 -1.13 7.52 -2.63
CA LYS A 83 -1.03 8.89 -3.14
C LYS A 83 -1.81 9.90 -2.29
N ILE A 84 -2.86 9.48 -1.60
CA ILE A 84 -3.51 10.32 -0.57
C ILE A 84 -2.56 10.53 0.62
N LEU A 85 -1.88 9.46 1.10
CA LEU A 85 -0.88 9.53 2.18
C LEU A 85 0.25 10.51 1.86
N ASP A 86 0.73 10.50 0.62
CA ASP A 86 1.85 11.33 0.19
C ASP A 86 1.48 12.83 0.08
N LYS A 87 0.22 13.12 -0.29
CA LYS A 87 -0.20 14.49 -0.65
C LYS A 87 -1.03 15.17 0.42
N VAL A 88 -1.72 14.41 1.25
CA VAL A 88 -2.61 14.93 2.28
C VAL A 88 -1.96 14.76 3.64
N HIS A 89 -1.57 15.89 4.26
CA HIS A 89 -0.96 15.90 5.59
C HIS A 89 -1.98 15.64 6.70
N LYS A 90 -1.48 15.24 7.90
CA LYS A 90 -2.22 14.97 9.14
C LYS A 90 -2.90 13.58 9.13
N GLU A 91 -3.86 13.41 10.03
CA GLU A 91 -4.53 12.13 10.32
C GLU A 91 -5.56 11.68 9.26
N ILE A 92 -5.84 12.54 8.28
CA ILE A 92 -6.90 12.33 7.29
C ILE A 92 -6.71 11.03 6.47
N PRO A 93 -5.50 10.70 6.00
CA PRO A 93 -5.29 9.47 5.23
C PRO A 93 -5.66 8.19 5.98
N TYR A 94 -5.52 8.19 7.30
CA TYR A 94 -5.89 7.04 8.14
C TYR A 94 -7.40 6.93 8.39
N GLN A 95 -8.14 8.00 8.11
CA GLN A 95 -9.59 8.08 8.27
C GLN A 95 -10.34 8.05 6.94
N CYS A 96 -9.65 7.74 5.85
CA CYS A 96 -10.26 7.53 4.55
C CYS A 96 -10.11 6.07 4.11
N ARG A 97 -11.08 5.61 3.32
CA ARG A 97 -11.08 4.29 2.68
C ARG A 97 -11.21 4.48 1.18
N VAL A 98 -10.33 3.84 0.42
CA VAL A 98 -10.44 3.81 -1.04
C VAL A 98 -11.04 2.49 -1.47
N ILE A 99 -12.06 2.54 -2.32
CA ILE A 99 -12.75 1.36 -2.86
C ILE A 99 -12.71 1.43 -4.39
N THR A 100 -12.19 0.40 -5.02
CA THR A 100 -12.33 0.23 -6.47
C THR A 100 -13.67 -0.43 -6.78
N GLU A 101 -14.61 0.35 -7.24
CA GLU A 101 -15.98 -0.11 -7.53
C GLU A 101 -16.04 -0.94 -8.82
N LYS A 102 -15.50 -0.40 -9.90
CA LYS A 102 -15.57 -1.01 -11.22
C LYS A 102 -14.24 -0.94 -11.96
N ILE A 103 -13.91 -2.03 -12.66
CA ILE A 103 -12.80 -2.11 -13.61
C ILE A 103 -13.36 -2.59 -14.94
N THR A 104 -13.17 -1.83 -16.01
CA THR A 104 -13.52 -2.24 -17.37
C THR A 104 -12.26 -2.28 -18.20
N LYS A 105 -11.93 -3.45 -18.75
CA LYS A 105 -10.72 -3.67 -19.54
C LYS A 105 -11.06 -3.64 -21.02
N PHE A 106 -10.22 -2.96 -21.78
CA PHE A 106 -10.19 -2.96 -23.25
C PHE A 106 -8.79 -3.42 -23.69
N GLU A 107 -8.60 -3.67 -24.96
CA GLU A 107 -7.30 -4.13 -25.47
C GLU A 107 -6.14 -3.16 -25.12
N SER A 108 -6.33 -1.86 -25.35
CA SER A 108 -5.27 -0.84 -25.18
C SER A 108 -5.43 0.00 -23.91
N GLN A 109 -6.55 -0.11 -23.18
CA GLN A 109 -6.85 0.76 -22.05
C GLN A 109 -7.66 0.07 -20.95
N ILE A 110 -7.59 0.64 -19.74
CA ILE A 110 -8.38 0.20 -18.58
C ILE A 110 -9.10 1.40 -17.99
N LYS A 111 -10.43 1.29 -17.80
CA LYS A 111 -11.23 2.28 -17.07
C LYS A 111 -11.45 1.78 -15.65
N ILE A 112 -11.15 2.64 -14.68
CA ILE A 112 -11.22 2.32 -13.24
C ILE A 112 -12.07 3.39 -12.56
N HIS A 113 -13.08 2.96 -11.82
CA HIS A 113 -13.91 3.83 -10.99
C HIS A 113 -13.61 3.53 -9.53
N GLN A 114 -13.25 4.58 -8.77
CA GLN A 114 -12.94 4.47 -7.36
C GLN A 114 -13.71 5.50 -6.55
N SER A 115 -14.13 5.14 -5.35
CA SER A 115 -14.63 6.06 -4.34
C SER A 115 -13.63 6.19 -3.19
N ILE A 116 -13.46 7.42 -2.74
CA ILE A 116 -12.72 7.77 -1.54
C ILE A 116 -13.78 8.11 -0.48
N GLU A 117 -13.96 7.21 0.49
CA GLU A 117 -14.91 7.39 1.57
C GLU A 117 -14.25 8.08 2.75
N VAL A 118 -14.91 9.09 3.29
CA VAL A 118 -14.46 9.84 4.47
C VAL A 118 -15.60 10.00 5.47
N ARG A 119 -15.27 10.10 6.76
CA ARG A 119 -16.27 10.20 7.83
C ARG A 119 -16.75 11.64 8.09
N ARG A 120 -15.94 12.65 7.75
CA ARG A 120 -16.22 14.07 8.08
C ARG A 120 -16.22 14.93 6.81
N LYS A 121 -17.12 15.92 6.79
CA LYS A 121 -17.21 16.89 5.69
C LYS A 121 -15.89 17.69 5.51
N SER A 122 -15.21 18.02 6.61
CA SER A 122 -13.90 18.67 6.58
C SER A 122 -12.85 17.83 5.82
N HIS A 123 -12.81 16.53 6.05
CA HIS A 123 -11.90 15.63 5.34
C HIS A 123 -12.20 15.55 3.84
N LYS A 124 -13.51 15.54 3.49
CA LYS A 124 -13.94 15.59 2.09
C LYS A 124 -13.40 16.85 1.40
N ASN A 125 -13.55 18.00 2.03
CA ASN A 125 -13.08 19.27 1.48
C ASN A 125 -11.55 19.30 1.29
N ILE A 126 -10.79 18.72 2.23
CA ILE A 126 -9.33 18.67 2.15
C ILE A 126 -8.88 17.73 1.02
N ILE A 127 -9.49 16.56 0.86
CA ILE A 127 -9.15 15.61 -0.22
C ILE A 127 -9.53 16.18 -1.60
N ILE A 128 -10.63 16.92 -1.70
CA ILE A 128 -11.00 17.61 -2.94
C ILE A 128 -10.03 18.76 -3.20
N GLY A 129 -9.69 19.51 -2.17
CA GLY A 129 -8.84 20.69 -2.27
C GLY A 129 -9.53 21.89 -2.94
N ASN A 130 -8.78 22.99 -3.07
CA ASN A 130 -9.30 24.19 -3.72
C ASN A 130 -9.64 23.88 -5.18
N LYS A 131 -10.89 24.12 -5.59
CA LYS A 131 -11.42 23.85 -6.95
C LYS A 131 -11.09 22.45 -7.48
N GLY A 132 -10.95 21.45 -6.58
CA GLY A 132 -10.66 20.08 -6.97
C GLY A 132 -9.18 19.78 -7.30
N LEU A 133 -8.27 20.70 -7.05
CA LEU A 133 -6.86 20.56 -7.41
C LEU A 133 -6.19 19.37 -6.71
N MET A 134 -6.42 19.17 -5.41
CA MET A 134 -5.84 18.06 -4.67
C MET A 134 -6.31 16.72 -5.21
N LEU A 135 -7.61 16.55 -5.44
CA LEU A 135 -8.18 15.33 -6.03
C LEU A 135 -7.64 15.06 -7.43
N LYS A 136 -7.45 16.11 -8.23
CA LYS A 136 -6.83 16.01 -9.57
C LYS A 136 -5.39 15.51 -9.47
N GLU A 137 -4.60 16.04 -8.55
CA GLU A 137 -3.21 15.61 -8.33
C GLU A 137 -3.11 14.16 -7.86
N ILE A 138 -3.96 13.76 -6.89
CA ILE A 138 -4.07 12.37 -6.44
C ILE A 138 -4.39 11.47 -7.63
N GLY A 139 -5.39 11.84 -8.43
CA GLY A 139 -5.81 11.08 -9.60
C GLY A 139 -4.72 10.95 -10.67
N LEU A 140 -3.97 12.02 -10.93
CA LEU A 140 -2.84 12.00 -11.86
C LEU A 140 -1.72 11.06 -11.40
N ALA A 141 -1.32 11.17 -10.13
CA ALA A 141 -0.27 10.34 -9.56
C ALA A 141 -0.67 8.85 -9.55
N SER A 142 -1.88 8.55 -9.08
CA SER A 142 -2.41 7.18 -9.05
C SER A 142 -2.51 6.58 -10.44
N ARG A 143 -3.02 7.34 -11.41
CA ARG A 143 -3.12 6.91 -12.82
C ARG A 143 -1.76 6.58 -13.41
N LYS A 144 -0.73 7.43 -13.16
CA LYS A 144 0.64 7.20 -13.63
C LYS A 144 1.22 5.91 -13.07
N GLU A 145 1.03 5.66 -11.79
CA GLU A 145 1.54 4.47 -11.12
C GLU A 145 0.85 3.20 -11.62
N ILE A 146 -0.49 3.20 -11.71
CA ILE A 146 -1.25 2.06 -12.23
C ILE A 146 -0.91 1.79 -13.69
N ALA A 147 -0.72 2.84 -14.51
CA ALA A 147 -0.34 2.70 -15.91
C ALA A 147 1.02 2.03 -16.08
N LYS A 148 1.99 2.40 -15.24
CA LYS A 148 3.32 1.77 -15.20
C LYS A 148 3.23 0.27 -14.87
N TYR A 149 2.37 -0.10 -13.90
CA TYR A 149 2.19 -1.49 -13.51
C TYR A 149 1.46 -2.33 -14.58
N GLU A 150 0.39 -1.80 -15.16
CA GLU A 150 -0.43 -2.53 -16.15
C GLU A 150 0.15 -2.46 -17.59
N ASN A 151 1.13 -1.59 -17.84
CA ASN A 151 1.66 -1.28 -19.17
C ASN A 151 0.54 -0.96 -20.18
N LYS A 152 -0.49 -0.23 -19.74
CA LYS A 152 -1.66 0.17 -20.51
C LYS A 152 -2.10 1.59 -20.18
N LYS A 153 -2.85 2.21 -21.08
CA LYS A 153 -3.50 3.50 -20.84
C LYS A 153 -4.57 3.34 -19.76
N ILE A 154 -4.51 4.18 -18.72
CA ILE A 154 -5.45 4.15 -17.60
C ILE A 154 -6.36 5.37 -17.64
N HIS A 155 -7.66 5.14 -17.51
CA HIS A 155 -8.66 6.16 -17.22
C HIS A 155 -9.17 5.94 -15.79
N LEU A 156 -8.75 6.81 -14.88
CA LEU A 156 -9.12 6.74 -13.47
C LEU A 156 -10.14 7.82 -13.13
N PHE A 157 -11.28 7.41 -12.61
CA PHE A 157 -12.37 8.26 -12.13
C PHE A 157 -12.44 8.16 -10.62
N LEU A 158 -12.24 9.29 -9.92
CA LEU A 158 -12.26 9.37 -8.47
C LEU A 158 -13.48 10.16 -8.00
N PHE A 159 -14.19 9.63 -7.01
CA PHE A 159 -15.31 10.28 -6.35
C PHE A 159 -15.07 10.31 -4.83
N VAL A 160 -15.31 11.46 -4.19
CA VAL A 160 -15.20 11.57 -2.74
C VAL A 160 -16.61 11.50 -2.13
N LYS A 161 -16.85 10.45 -1.34
CA LYS A 161 -18.14 10.19 -0.68
C LYS A 161 -18.03 10.44 0.83
N LEU A 162 -19.07 11.01 1.41
CA LEU A 162 -19.22 11.06 2.86
C LEU A 162 -19.88 9.76 3.31
N ASN A 163 -19.17 8.97 4.10
CA ASN A 163 -19.74 7.75 4.70
C ASN A 163 -20.27 8.10 6.09
N SER A 164 -21.59 8.23 6.20
CA SER A 164 -22.30 8.57 7.43
C SER A 164 -22.67 7.35 8.27
N ASN A 165 -22.21 6.14 7.92
CA ASN A 165 -22.50 4.97 8.72
C ASN A 165 -21.83 5.12 10.09
N LYS A 166 -22.65 5.42 11.09
CA LYS A 166 -22.34 5.30 12.51
C LYS A 166 -21.98 3.84 12.79
N SER A 167 -20.77 3.60 13.29
CA SER A 167 -20.47 2.37 14.03
C SER A 167 -21.19 2.41 15.35
#